data_2d0715b9e49b41ad68833cff2de75153
#
_entry.id   2d0715b9e49b41ad68833cff2de75153
#
_cell.length_a   1.000
_cell.length_b   1.000
_cell.length_c   1.000
_cell.angle_alpha   90.00
_cell.angle_beta   90.00
_cell.angle_gamma   90.00
#
_symmetry.space_group_name_H-M   'P 1'
#
loop_
_entity.id
_entity.type
_entity.pdbx_description
1 polymer ?
#
loop_
_entity_poly.entity_id
_entity_poly.type
_entity_poly.pdbx_seq_one_letter_code
_entity_poly.pdbx_strand_id
1 'polypeptide(L)'
;MANCFVNGDLYANGKSIEMRVGVGTDLKIQASNENGSCQVVGKLTANGAEKVLALINLGTLTKATTITTNDVYAADVSGFSSIAVKNVTGFTKVWATITY
;
A
#
# COMPACT_ATOMS: atom_id res chain seq x y z
N MET A 1 -17.74 -18.89 -4.82
CA MET A 1 -17.27 -18.48 -3.51
C MET A 1 -16.82 -17.03 -3.54
N ALA A 2 -17.13 -16.29 -2.52
CA ALA A 2 -16.70 -14.91 -2.46
C ALA A 2 -15.19 -14.83 -2.23
N ASN A 3 -14.57 -13.83 -2.83
CA ASN A 3 -13.16 -13.55 -2.58
C ASN A 3 -13.00 -13.02 -1.16
N CYS A 4 -11.97 -13.48 -0.48
CA CYS A 4 -11.59 -12.91 0.80
C CYS A 4 -10.71 -11.69 0.56
N PHE A 5 -10.89 -10.67 1.38
CA PHE A 5 -10.05 -9.49 1.27
C PHE A 5 -9.94 -8.81 2.64
N VAL A 6 -8.91 -8.02 2.78
CA VAL A 6 -8.68 -7.17 3.95
C VAL A 6 -8.64 -5.74 3.48
N ASN A 7 -9.46 -4.90 4.10
CA ASN A 7 -9.47 -3.46 3.85
C ASN A 7 -8.97 -2.73 5.07
N GLY A 8 -8.35 -1.60 4.87
CA GLY A 8 -7.97 -0.77 5.99
C GLY A 8 -7.26 0.49 5.56
N ASP A 9 -6.98 1.30 6.57
CA ASP A 9 -6.18 2.50 6.41
C ASP A 9 -4.72 2.13 6.67
N LEU A 10 -3.84 2.46 5.72
CA LEU A 10 -2.39 2.36 5.94
C LEU A 10 -1.84 3.64 6.57
N TYR A 11 -2.60 4.73 6.50
CA TYR A 11 -2.23 5.99 7.10
C TYR A 11 -3.49 6.76 7.45
N ALA A 12 -3.58 7.21 8.69
CA ALA A 12 -4.68 8.06 9.17
C ALA A 12 -4.23 8.80 10.42
N ASN A 13 -4.72 10.02 10.59
CA ASN A 13 -4.47 10.83 11.78
C ASN A 13 -2.97 11.00 12.08
N GLY A 14 -2.15 11.13 11.04
CA GLY A 14 -0.71 11.33 11.18
C GLY A 14 0.09 10.08 11.52
N LYS A 15 -0.54 8.89 11.46
CA LYS A 15 0.12 7.64 11.84
C LYS A 15 0.04 6.63 10.72
N SER A 16 1.17 5.96 10.46
CA SER A 16 1.22 4.78 9.59
C SER A 16 0.74 3.56 10.36
N ILE A 17 -0.02 2.72 9.68
CA ILE A 17 -0.62 1.53 10.25
C ILE A 17 -0.13 0.34 9.41
N GLU A 18 0.55 -0.61 10.06
CA GLU A 18 1.01 -1.82 9.39
C GLU A 18 -0.17 -2.74 9.12
N MET A 19 -0.25 -3.26 7.90
CA MET A 19 -1.30 -4.19 7.50
C MET A 19 -0.69 -5.56 7.22
N ARG A 20 -1.25 -6.60 7.84
CA ARG A 20 -0.82 -7.98 7.58
C ARG A 20 -1.36 -8.44 6.24
N VAL A 21 -0.50 -9.08 5.46
CA VAL A 21 -0.87 -9.60 4.15
C VAL A 21 -1.56 -10.97 4.26
N GLY A 22 -1.09 -11.82 5.17
CA GLY A 22 -1.63 -13.17 5.31
C GLY A 22 -1.45 -13.96 4.02
N VAL A 23 -2.54 -14.51 3.50
CA VAL A 23 -2.54 -15.24 2.23
C VAL A 23 -2.89 -14.33 1.06
N GLY A 24 -2.90 -13.03 1.27
CA GLY A 24 -3.22 -12.06 0.23
C GLY A 24 -2.16 -12.02 -0.86
N THR A 25 -2.60 -11.69 -2.05
CA THR A 25 -1.72 -11.67 -3.22
C THR A 25 -1.72 -10.33 -3.95
N ASP A 26 -2.83 -9.62 -3.93
CA ASP A 26 -3.02 -8.42 -4.73
C ASP A 26 -3.35 -7.23 -3.85
N LEU A 27 -2.49 -6.21 -3.92
CA LEU A 27 -2.68 -4.95 -3.21
C LEU A 27 -3.23 -3.90 -4.17
N LYS A 28 -4.30 -3.23 -3.73
CA LYS A 28 -4.73 -1.96 -4.32
C LYS A 28 -4.61 -0.89 -3.25
N ILE A 29 -4.06 0.25 -3.59
CA ILE A 29 -3.80 1.32 -2.64
C ILE A 29 -4.11 2.68 -3.27
N GLN A 30 -4.64 3.58 -2.47
CA GLN A 30 -5.02 4.92 -2.92
C GLN A 30 -4.79 5.92 -1.81
N ALA A 31 -4.17 7.04 -2.13
CA ALA A 31 -4.00 8.15 -1.19
C ALA A 31 -5.13 9.15 -1.32
N SER A 32 -5.32 9.96 -0.29
CA SER A 32 -6.30 11.04 -0.28
C SER A 32 -5.98 12.09 -1.34
N ASN A 33 -7.00 12.88 -1.72
CA ASN A 33 -6.90 13.82 -2.84
C ASN A 33 -6.25 15.13 -2.41
N GLU A 34 -4.96 15.07 -2.08
CA GLU A 34 -4.16 16.22 -1.68
C GLU A 34 -2.81 16.16 -2.40
N ASN A 35 -2.08 17.26 -2.38
CA ASN A 35 -0.71 17.25 -2.87
C ASN A 35 0.16 16.59 -1.82
N GLY A 36 0.78 15.48 -2.16
CA GLY A 36 1.60 14.76 -1.22
C GLY A 36 2.43 13.68 -1.86
N SER A 37 3.10 12.91 -1.04
CA SER A 37 3.86 11.75 -1.49
C SER A 37 3.93 10.71 -0.37
N CYS A 38 4.09 9.45 -0.74
CA CYS A 38 4.41 8.38 0.18
C CYS A 38 4.96 7.18 -0.58
N GLN A 39 5.56 6.26 0.16
CA GLN A 39 6.08 5.02 -0.39
C GLN A 39 5.45 3.85 0.35
N VAL A 40 5.27 2.74 -0.36
CA VAL A 40 4.79 1.50 0.24
C VAL A 40 6.00 0.62 0.49
N VAL A 41 6.12 0.11 1.70
CA VAL A 41 7.19 -0.82 2.08
C VAL A 41 6.57 -2.14 2.49
N GLY A 42 7.30 -3.22 2.24
CA GLY A 42 6.90 -4.55 2.65
C GLY A 42 7.99 -5.25 3.43
N LYS A 43 7.59 -6.20 4.26
CA LYS A 43 8.49 -7.08 5.01
C LYS A 43 8.17 -8.53 4.68
N LEU A 44 9.19 -9.34 4.44
CA LEU A 44 9.00 -10.78 4.24
C LEU A 44 8.69 -11.51 5.54
N THR A 45 9.24 -11.02 6.64
CA THR A 45 8.98 -11.60 7.97
C THR A 45 8.74 -10.46 8.95
N ALA A 46 8.16 -10.79 10.11
CA ALA A 46 7.86 -9.80 11.13
C ALA A 46 9.08 -9.01 11.60
N ASN A 47 10.25 -9.66 11.60
CA ASN A 47 11.51 -9.04 12.00
C ASN A 47 12.42 -8.72 10.82
N GLY A 48 11.89 -8.77 9.61
CA GLY A 48 12.64 -8.52 8.40
C GLY A 48 12.85 -7.05 8.13
N ALA A 49 13.77 -6.76 7.20
CA ALA A 49 14.00 -5.41 6.74
C ALA A 49 12.85 -4.95 5.83
N GLU A 50 12.52 -3.67 5.91
CA GLU A 50 11.56 -3.06 5.01
C GLU A 50 12.18 -2.80 3.65
N LYS A 51 11.42 -3.06 2.59
CA LYS A 51 11.83 -2.75 1.22
C LYS A 51 10.72 -1.96 0.54
N VAL A 52 11.11 -0.93 -0.20
CA VAL A 52 10.17 -0.14 -1.00
C VAL A 52 9.67 -0.99 -2.15
N LEU A 53 8.34 -1.02 -2.32
CA LEU A 53 7.70 -1.79 -3.38
C LEU A 53 7.54 -0.95 -4.62
N ALA A 54 7.76 -1.57 -5.77
CA ALA A 54 7.40 -0.96 -7.05
C ALA A 54 5.90 -1.17 -7.27
N LEU A 55 5.23 -0.11 -7.67
CA LEU A 55 3.79 -0.10 -7.86
C LEU A 55 3.47 0.19 -9.32
N ILE A 56 2.27 -0.16 -9.75
CA ILE A 56 1.74 0.25 -11.04
C ILE A 56 0.58 1.21 -10.77
N ASN A 57 0.67 2.41 -11.33
CA ASN A 57 -0.44 3.36 -11.32
C ASN A 57 -1.47 2.87 -12.33
N LEU A 58 -2.64 2.45 -11.87
CA LEU A 58 -3.67 1.90 -12.75
C LEU A 58 -4.35 2.96 -13.61
N GLY A 59 -4.26 4.22 -13.22
CA GLY A 59 -4.81 5.32 -14.02
C GLY A 59 -3.97 5.64 -15.26
N THR A 60 -2.65 5.47 -15.16
CA THR A 60 -1.72 5.81 -16.24
C THR A 60 -0.96 4.61 -16.79
N LEU A 61 -1.04 3.45 -16.12
CA LEU A 61 -0.33 2.22 -16.45
C LEU A 61 1.19 2.40 -16.43
N THR A 62 1.68 3.22 -15.51
CA THR A 62 3.11 3.47 -15.34
C THR A 62 3.59 2.94 -14.00
N LYS A 63 4.86 2.52 -13.96
CA LYS A 63 5.50 2.07 -12.72
C LYS A 63 5.91 3.28 -11.88
N ALA A 64 5.79 3.13 -10.56
CA ALA A 64 6.21 4.15 -9.62
C ALA A 64 6.64 3.52 -8.31
N THR A 65 7.63 4.11 -7.65
CA THR A 65 8.01 3.73 -6.29
C THR A 65 7.50 4.73 -5.27
N THR A 66 6.90 5.81 -5.73
CA THR A 66 6.33 6.86 -4.86
C THR A 66 4.93 7.17 -5.35
N ILE A 67 3.97 7.19 -4.43
CA ILE A 67 2.60 7.60 -4.71
C ILE A 67 2.55 9.12 -4.57
N THR A 68 2.16 9.80 -5.63
CA THR A 68 2.06 11.27 -5.64
C THR A 68 0.69 11.77 -6.04
N THR A 69 -0.21 10.87 -6.42
CA THR A 69 -1.53 11.23 -6.90
C THR A 69 -2.61 10.41 -6.20
N ASN A 70 -3.86 10.79 -6.39
CA ASN A 70 -5.02 10.09 -5.84
C ASN A 70 -5.40 8.83 -6.65
N ASP A 71 -4.64 8.48 -7.67
CA ASP A 71 -4.91 7.29 -8.48
C ASP A 71 -4.80 6.00 -7.67
N VAL A 72 -5.42 4.95 -8.16
CA VAL A 72 -5.27 3.63 -7.56
C VAL A 72 -3.99 3.00 -8.09
N TYR A 73 -3.16 2.54 -7.18
CA TYR A 73 -1.91 1.84 -7.47
C TYR A 73 -2.06 0.37 -7.07
N ALA A 74 -1.37 -0.50 -7.76
CA ALA A 74 -1.42 -1.94 -7.53
C ALA A 74 -0.03 -2.54 -7.39
N ALA A 75 0.06 -3.62 -6.62
CA ALA A 75 1.28 -4.40 -6.47
C ALA A 75 0.95 -5.84 -6.11
N ASP A 76 1.84 -6.76 -6.48
CA ASP A 76 1.78 -8.14 -6.01
C ASP A 76 2.48 -8.18 -4.65
N VAL A 77 1.75 -8.61 -3.63
CA VAL A 77 2.28 -8.73 -2.26
C VAL A 77 2.34 -10.16 -1.78
N SER A 78 2.24 -11.12 -2.70
CA SER A 78 2.32 -12.55 -2.36
C SER A 78 3.59 -12.86 -1.60
N GLY A 79 3.47 -13.56 -0.48
CA GLY A 79 4.61 -13.98 0.32
C GLY A 79 5.13 -12.95 1.30
N PHE A 80 4.64 -11.72 1.27
CA PHE A 80 5.01 -10.71 2.26
C PHE A 80 4.26 -10.95 3.56
N SER A 81 4.91 -10.66 4.68
CA SER A 81 4.28 -10.73 6.01
C SER A 81 3.36 -9.54 6.24
N SER A 82 3.84 -8.35 5.91
CA SER A 82 3.09 -7.12 6.15
C SER A 82 3.50 -6.03 5.17
N ILE A 83 2.65 -5.02 5.05
CA ILE A 83 2.94 -3.80 4.30
C ILE A 83 2.62 -2.58 5.15
N ALA A 84 3.25 -1.48 4.84
CA ALA A 84 3.01 -0.19 5.48
C ALA A 84 3.38 0.93 4.52
N VAL A 85 3.00 2.16 4.85
CA VAL A 85 3.46 3.34 4.11
C VAL A 85 4.51 4.07 4.92
N LYS A 86 5.47 4.68 4.22
CA LYS A 86 6.57 5.44 4.80
C LYS A 86 6.71 6.76 4.07
N ASN A 87 7.37 7.70 4.74
CA ASN A 87 7.71 9.00 4.17
C ASN A 87 6.47 9.74 3.67
N VAL A 88 5.38 9.67 4.44
CA VAL A 88 4.12 10.31 4.07
C VAL A 88 4.23 11.82 4.29
N THR A 89 3.96 12.58 3.24
CA THR A 89 3.89 14.03 3.31
C THR A 89 2.62 14.48 2.58
N GLY A 90 1.91 15.45 3.12
CA GLY A 90 0.76 16.07 2.46
C GLY A 90 -0.53 15.26 2.46
N PHE A 91 -0.47 13.95 2.36
CA PHE A 91 -1.67 13.12 2.43
C PHE A 91 -2.17 13.00 3.87
N THR A 92 -3.49 13.02 4.05
CA THR A 92 -4.11 12.81 5.36
C THR A 92 -4.57 11.39 5.56
N LYS A 93 -4.76 10.63 4.48
CA LYS A 93 -5.22 9.26 4.56
C LYS A 93 -4.70 8.45 3.37
N VAL A 94 -4.40 7.18 3.62
CA VAL A 94 -4.05 6.22 2.57
C VAL A 94 -4.83 4.94 2.85
N TRP A 95 -5.63 4.50 1.87
CA TRP A 95 -6.46 3.30 1.98
C TRP A 95 -5.84 2.15 1.21
N ALA A 96 -6.07 0.94 1.67
CA ALA A 96 -5.59 -0.25 0.97
C ALA A 96 -6.60 -1.38 1.04
N THR A 97 -6.58 -2.22 0.01
CA THR A 97 -7.32 -3.48 -0.03
C THR A 97 -6.36 -4.57 -0.50
N ILE A 98 -6.36 -5.69 0.20
CA ILE A 98 -5.60 -6.88 -0.18
C ILE A 98 -6.60 -7.98 -0.46
N THR A 99 -6.50 -8.59 -1.64
CA THR A 99 -7.39 -9.68 -2.07
C THR A 99 -6.61 -10.94 -2.35
N TYR A 100 -7.33 -12.10 -2.34
CA TYR A 100 -6.76 -13.40 -2.68
C TYR A 100 -7.85 -14.39 -3.08
#